data_85397460c2ae4a9b9b7c532b940617ae
#
_entry.id   85397460c2ae4a9b9b7c532b940617ae
#
_cell.length_a   1.000
_cell.length_b   1.000
_cell.length_c   1.000
_cell.angle_alpha   90.00
_cell.angle_beta   90.00
_cell.angle_gamma   90.00
#
_symmetry.space_group_name_H-M   'P 1'
#
loop_
_entity.id
_entity.type
_entity.pdbx_description
1 polymer ?
#
loop_
_entity_poly.entity_id
_entity_poly.type
_entity_poly.pdbx_seq_one_letter_code
_entity_poly.pdbx_strand_id
1 'polypeptide(L)'
;DSKKLDNYQKLAAITFTRNATEEIKQKLIDIPENVVISTIDSFLDKEIILPFLDQRYELATPLQFSFQQEYKFNNFDIGLSQIMQNGIFATYDNTTAQLGKNFKCEVALDILIHTKSASEYLKYKFNSLYIDEFQDCDQSMNDLFMYLKAELGIRLFIVGDDKQSIYQWRG
;
A
#
# COMPACT_ATOMS: atom_id res chain seq x y z
N ASP A 1 -13.74 7.54 24.79
CA ASP A 1 -13.49 6.08 24.95
C ASP A 1 -12.17 5.72 24.29
N SER A 2 -11.08 5.84 25.05
CA SER A 2 -9.82 5.26 24.64
C SER A 2 -9.93 3.74 24.81
N LYS A 3 -10.41 3.03 23.79
CA LYS A 3 -10.15 1.59 23.71
C LYS A 3 -8.63 1.46 23.73
N LYS A 4 -8.07 0.94 24.83
CA LYS A 4 -6.69 0.51 24.89
C LYS A 4 -6.47 -0.41 23.68
N LEU A 5 -5.44 -0.11 22.87
CA LEU A 5 -4.96 -1.06 21.88
C LEU A 5 -4.68 -2.37 22.57
N ASP A 6 -5.15 -3.47 22.01
CA ASP A 6 -4.68 -4.77 22.44
C ASP A 6 -3.16 -4.80 22.26
N ASN A 7 -2.43 -5.43 23.18
CA ASN A 7 -0.95 -5.36 23.26
C ASN A 7 -0.19 -5.75 21.97
N TYR A 8 -0.87 -6.34 20.99
CA TYR A 8 -0.30 -6.76 19.69
C TYR A 8 -0.73 -5.88 18.51
N GLN A 9 -1.71 -4.96 18.71
CA GLN A 9 -2.15 -4.08 17.61
C GLN A 9 -1.17 -2.94 17.36
N LYS A 10 -0.97 -2.63 16.07
CA LYS A 10 -0.05 -1.60 15.62
C LYS A 10 -0.79 -0.38 15.05
N LEU A 11 -0.10 0.74 15.10
CA LEU A 11 -0.39 1.94 14.33
C LEU A 11 0.57 1.98 13.15
N ALA A 12 0.12 2.41 11.97
CA ALA A 12 1.04 2.68 10.87
C ALA A 12 0.94 4.16 10.47
N ALA A 13 2.10 4.81 10.34
CA ALA A 13 2.25 6.13 9.74
C ALA A 13 2.80 5.95 8.32
N ILE A 14 2.00 6.30 7.34
CA ILE A 14 2.26 6.09 5.91
C ILE A 14 2.59 7.43 5.27
N THR A 15 3.70 7.48 4.55
CA THR A 15 4.15 8.63 3.78
C THR A 15 4.38 8.26 2.32
N PHE A 16 4.50 9.25 1.44
CA PHE A 16 4.79 9.03 0.02
C PHE A 16 6.29 8.99 -0.29
N THR A 17 7.11 9.58 0.56
CA THR A 17 8.55 9.70 0.31
C THR A 17 9.39 9.15 1.45
N ARG A 18 10.59 8.69 1.13
CA ARG A 18 11.57 8.25 2.14
C ARG A 18 11.99 9.41 3.04
N ASN A 19 12.11 10.62 2.48
CA ASN A 19 12.48 11.80 3.27
C ASN A 19 11.43 12.10 4.34
N ALA A 20 10.14 12.10 3.99
CA ALA A 20 9.07 12.29 4.96
C ALA A 20 9.06 11.19 6.04
N THR A 21 9.33 9.94 5.66
CA THR A 21 9.49 8.83 6.61
C THR A 21 10.61 9.12 7.63
N GLU A 22 11.77 9.56 7.15
CA GLU A 22 12.91 9.86 8.02
C GLU A 22 12.67 11.12 8.89
N GLU A 23 11.99 12.13 8.36
CA GLU A 23 11.60 13.30 9.16
C GLU A 23 10.69 12.94 10.33
N ILE A 24 9.70 12.08 10.10
CA ILE A 24 8.82 11.60 11.18
C ILE A 24 9.65 10.85 12.23
N LYS A 25 10.53 9.95 11.81
CA LYS A 25 11.39 9.18 12.72
C LYS A 25 12.30 10.08 13.55
N GLN A 26 12.89 11.13 12.95
CA GLN A 26 13.76 12.08 13.64
C GLN A 26 13.02 12.95 14.65
N LYS A 27 11.76 13.28 14.40
CA LYS A 27 10.93 14.08 15.32
C LYS A 27 10.44 13.27 16.52
N LEU A 28 10.41 11.96 16.42
CA LEU A 28 10.03 11.08 17.51
C LEU A 28 11.30 10.66 18.28
N ILE A 29 11.40 11.07 19.54
CA ILE A 29 12.55 10.74 20.41
C ILE A 29 12.65 9.23 20.62
N ASP A 30 11.50 8.58 20.86
CA ASP A 30 11.36 7.14 20.98
C ASP A 30 10.18 6.68 20.13
N ILE A 31 10.41 5.73 19.22
CA ILE A 31 9.34 5.12 18.42
C ILE A 31 8.85 3.89 19.17
N PRO A 32 7.58 3.88 19.65
CA PRO A 32 7.02 2.71 20.32
C PRO A 32 7.05 1.47 19.41
N GLU A 33 7.24 0.29 19.98
CA GLU A 33 7.31 -0.98 19.24
C GLU A 33 6.05 -1.30 18.43
N ASN A 34 4.92 -0.74 18.84
CA ASN A 34 3.64 -0.89 18.17
C ASN A 34 3.38 0.18 17.09
N VAL A 35 4.38 1.01 16.74
CA VAL A 35 4.29 2.01 15.66
C VAL A 35 5.16 1.58 14.49
N VAL A 36 4.55 1.53 13.31
CA VAL A 36 5.23 1.30 12.03
C VAL A 36 5.26 2.61 11.26
N ILE A 37 6.45 3.07 10.86
CA ILE A 37 6.62 4.26 10.02
C ILE A 37 7.25 3.82 8.72
N SER A 38 6.58 4.00 7.60
CA SER A 38 7.08 3.56 6.29
C SER A 38 6.47 4.35 5.14
N THR A 39 7.09 4.23 3.97
CA THR A 39 6.43 4.66 2.72
C THR A 39 5.29 3.70 2.38
N ILE A 40 4.32 4.18 1.57
CA ILE A 40 3.22 3.35 1.08
C ILE A 40 3.73 2.10 0.37
N ASP A 41 4.69 2.23 -0.55
CA ASP A 41 5.26 1.08 -1.27
C ASP A 41 5.85 0.03 -0.31
N SER A 42 6.62 0.49 0.68
CA SER A 42 7.25 -0.41 1.66
C SER A 42 6.22 -1.08 2.56
N PHE A 43 5.13 -0.38 2.89
CA PHE A 43 4.01 -0.96 3.65
C PHE A 43 3.31 -2.05 2.83
N LEU A 44 2.97 -1.76 1.58
CA LEU A 44 2.31 -2.71 0.69
C LEU A 44 3.17 -3.96 0.49
N ASP A 45 4.45 -3.77 0.18
CA ASP A 45 5.38 -4.88 -0.04
C ASP A 45 5.48 -5.78 1.19
N LYS A 46 5.69 -5.22 2.37
CA LYS A 46 5.94 -5.99 3.59
C LYS A 46 4.70 -6.62 4.21
N GLU A 47 3.58 -5.92 4.14
CA GLU A 47 2.40 -6.29 4.90
C GLU A 47 1.34 -7.02 4.06
N ILE A 48 1.37 -6.88 2.74
CA ILE A 48 0.34 -7.45 1.86
C ILE A 48 0.96 -8.30 0.76
N ILE A 49 1.83 -7.71 -0.07
CA ILE A 49 2.24 -8.35 -1.31
C ILE A 49 3.14 -9.54 -1.03
N LEU A 50 4.29 -9.32 -0.38
CA LEU A 50 5.25 -10.39 -0.10
C LEU A 50 4.67 -11.58 0.67
N PRO A 51 3.85 -11.35 1.73
CA PRO A 51 3.33 -12.46 2.51
C PRO A 51 2.20 -13.26 1.82
N PHE A 52 1.49 -12.66 0.86
CA PHE A 52 0.23 -13.24 0.36
C PHE A 52 0.12 -13.36 -1.16
N LEU A 53 1.12 -12.89 -1.93
CA LEU A 53 1.07 -12.93 -3.39
C LEU A 53 0.93 -14.37 -3.92
N ASP A 54 1.70 -15.30 -3.37
CA ASP A 54 1.69 -16.70 -3.74
C ASP A 54 0.42 -17.45 -3.32
N GLN A 55 -0.30 -16.95 -2.32
CA GLN A 55 -1.60 -17.49 -1.94
C GLN A 55 -2.72 -17.02 -2.90
N ARG A 56 -2.54 -15.87 -3.53
CA ARG A 56 -3.50 -15.32 -4.48
C ARG A 56 -3.24 -15.75 -5.91
N TYR A 57 -1.97 -15.88 -6.30
CA TYR A 57 -1.55 -16.17 -7.66
C TYR A 57 -0.57 -17.35 -7.70
N GLU A 58 -0.77 -18.24 -8.67
CA GLU A 58 0.18 -19.32 -8.95
C GLU A 58 1.38 -18.74 -9.70
N LEU A 59 2.49 -18.55 -9.00
CA LEU A 59 3.72 -18.05 -9.60
C LEU A 59 4.46 -19.18 -10.31
N ALA A 60 4.80 -19.00 -11.59
CA ALA A 60 5.62 -19.95 -12.34
C ALA A 60 7.07 -19.99 -11.86
N THR A 61 7.55 -18.90 -11.26
CA THR A 61 8.89 -18.77 -10.69
C THR A 61 8.81 -18.02 -9.35
N PRO A 62 9.74 -18.29 -8.40
CA PRO A 62 9.80 -17.52 -7.17
C PRO A 62 9.93 -16.02 -7.46
N LEU A 63 9.22 -15.20 -6.67
CA LEU A 63 9.26 -13.76 -6.82
C LEU A 63 10.67 -13.22 -6.64
N GLN A 64 11.17 -12.52 -7.65
CA GLN A 64 12.45 -11.84 -7.61
C GLN A 64 12.23 -10.33 -7.62
N PHE A 65 12.71 -9.65 -6.59
CA PHE A 65 12.72 -8.20 -6.56
C PHE A 65 13.95 -7.70 -7.32
N SER A 66 13.78 -7.40 -8.61
CA SER A 66 14.82 -6.71 -9.39
C SER A 66 14.55 -5.22 -9.33
N PHE A 67 15.38 -4.48 -8.59
CA PHE A 67 15.37 -3.03 -8.59
C PHE A 67 16.04 -2.41 -9.84
N GLN A 68 16.56 -3.23 -10.74
CA GLN A 68 17.36 -2.77 -11.88
C GLN A 68 16.62 -2.77 -13.20
N GLN A 69 15.46 -3.41 -13.32
CA GLN A 69 14.66 -3.41 -14.54
C GLN A 69 13.23 -2.97 -14.23
N GLU A 70 12.85 -1.84 -14.77
CA GLU A 70 11.46 -1.40 -14.78
C GLU A 70 10.75 -2.11 -15.95
N TYR A 71 9.91 -3.08 -15.62
CA TYR A 71 8.96 -3.63 -16.58
C TYR A 71 7.77 -2.68 -16.67
N LYS A 72 7.45 -2.24 -17.89
CA LYS A 72 6.33 -1.36 -18.18
C LYS A 72 5.23 -2.15 -18.87
N PHE A 73 3.99 -1.86 -18.51
CA PHE A 73 2.82 -2.54 -19.09
C PHE A 73 1.63 -1.57 -19.20
N ASN A 74 0.67 -1.91 -20.05
CA ASN A 74 -0.40 -1.01 -20.45
C ASN A 74 -1.68 -1.18 -19.62
N ASN A 75 -1.85 -2.31 -18.95
CA ASN A 75 -3.00 -2.57 -18.09
C ASN A 75 -2.67 -3.58 -16.99
N PHE A 76 -3.57 -3.69 -16.02
CA PHE A 76 -3.40 -4.56 -14.85
C PHE A 76 -3.15 -6.03 -15.21
N ASP A 77 -3.92 -6.60 -16.13
CA ASP A 77 -3.83 -8.03 -16.47
C ASP A 77 -2.49 -8.37 -17.12
N ILE A 78 -1.97 -7.49 -17.97
CA ILE A 78 -0.65 -7.66 -18.60
C ILE A 78 0.45 -7.59 -17.53
N GLY A 79 0.38 -6.60 -16.64
CA GLY A 79 1.34 -6.47 -15.54
C GLY A 79 1.32 -7.68 -14.60
N LEU A 80 0.13 -8.15 -14.25
CA LEU A 80 -0.06 -9.33 -13.44
C LEU A 80 0.50 -10.60 -14.13
N SER A 81 0.22 -10.77 -15.42
CA SER A 81 0.77 -11.88 -16.19
C SER A 81 2.29 -11.89 -16.21
N GLN A 82 2.94 -10.72 -16.28
CA GLN A 82 4.40 -10.61 -16.20
C GLN A 82 4.93 -11.01 -14.82
N ILE A 83 4.25 -10.63 -13.74
CA ILE A 83 4.63 -11.08 -12.40
C ILE A 83 4.52 -12.59 -12.30
N MET A 84 3.41 -13.17 -12.75
CA MET A 84 3.17 -14.61 -12.65
C MET A 84 4.17 -15.43 -13.46
N GLN A 85 4.57 -14.95 -14.65
CA GLN A 85 5.49 -15.65 -15.53
C GLN A 85 6.96 -15.47 -15.14
N ASN A 86 7.35 -14.28 -14.77
CA ASN A 86 8.74 -13.89 -14.60
C ASN A 86 9.14 -13.68 -13.14
N GLY A 87 8.18 -13.63 -12.22
CA GLY A 87 8.43 -13.32 -10.80
C GLY A 87 8.92 -11.90 -10.55
N ILE A 88 8.73 -10.98 -11.48
CA ILE A 88 9.27 -9.61 -11.41
C ILE A 88 8.13 -8.61 -11.29
N PHE A 89 8.23 -7.72 -10.32
CA PHE A 89 7.26 -6.64 -10.14
C PHE A 89 7.42 -5.59 -11.24
N ALA A 90 6.33 -5.28 -11.92
CA ALA A 90 6.27 -4.35 -13.02
C ALA A 90 5.65 -3.00 -12.59
N THR A 91 5.90 -1.96 -13.36
CA THR A 91 5.28 -0.64 -13.19
C THR A 91 4.46 -0.27 -14.41
N TYR A 92 3.47 0.63 -14.25
CA TYR A 92 2.72 1.13 -15.40
C TYR A 92 3.61 1.92 -16.36
N ASP A 93 3.37 1.74 -17.65
CA ASP A 93 3.97 2.61 -18.67
C ASP A 93 3.31 4.00 -18.58
N ASN A 94 4.12 4.99 -18.23
CA ASN A 94 3.66 6.38 -18.11
C ASN A 94 3.18 6.99 -19.43
N THR A 95 3.45 6.36 -20.57
CA THR A 95 3.04 6.86 -21.90
C THR A 95 1.65 6.41 -22.30
N THR A 96 1.20 5.25 -21.81
CA THR A 96 -0.07 4.61 -22.19
C THR A 96 -0.95 4.22 -21.02
N ALA A 97 -0.43 4.26 -19.80
CA ALA A 97 -1.18 3.92 -18.60
C ALA A 97 -2.41 4.80 -18.45
N GLN A 98 -3.49 4.21 -17.96
CA GLN A 98 -4.58 5.00 -17.39
C GLN A 98 -3.97 5.88 -16.30
N LEU A 99 -3.86 7.18 -16.60
CA LEU A 99 -3.30 8.16 -15.70
C LEU A 99 -3.99 8.03 -14.33
N GLY A 100 -3.20 7.91 -13.27
CA GLY A 100 -3.72 7.92 -11.91
C GLY A 100 -3.93 6.57 -11.25
N LYS A 101 -3.32 5.49 -11.73
CA LYS A 101 -3.42 4.19 -11.05
C LYS A 101 -2.05 3.67 -10.60
N ASN A 102 -1.95 3.34 -9.31
CA ASN A 102 -0.79 2.69 -8.74
C ASN A 102 -0.96 1.18 -8.77
N PHE A 103 -0.16 0.49 -9.59
CA PHE A 103 -0.25 -0.94 -9.77
C PHE A 103 -0.09 -1.75 -8.48
N LYS A 104 0.82 -1.36 -7.59
CA LYS A 104 1.00 -2.05 -6.31
C LYS A 104 -0.25 -1.96 -5.44
N CYS A 105 -0.94 -0.81 -5.46
CA CYS A 105 -2.20 -0.66 -4.74
C CYS A 105 -3.30 -1.53 -5.33
N GLU A 106 -3.36 -1.67 -6.65
CA GLU A 106 -4.32 -2.57 -7.30
C GLU A 106 -4.05 -4.04 -6.97
N VAL A 107 -2.78 -4.48 -7.03
CA VAL A 107 -2.39 -5.85 -6.63
C VAL A 107 -2.69 -6.09 -5.15
N ALA A 108 -2.34 -5.15 -4.29
CA ALA A 108 -2.62 -5.27 -2.86
C ALA A 108 -4.12 -5.35 -2.57
N LEU A 109 -4.92 -4.54 -3.23
CA LEU A 109 -6.38 -4.56 -3.11
C LEU A 109 -6.97 -5.89 -3.61
N ASP A 110 -6.50 -6.40 -4.75
CA ASP A 110 -6.93 -7.69 -5.29
C ASP A 110 -6.57 -8.85 -4.34
N ILE A 111 -5.38 -8.84 -3.76
CA ILE A 111 -4.99 -9.81 -2.73
C ILE A 111 -5.94 -9.74 -1.53
N LEU A 112 -6.22 -8.54 -1.02
CA LEU A 112 -7.09 -8.37 0.15
C LEU A 112 -8.53 -8.82 -0.11
N ILE A 113 -9.06 -8.57 -1.29
CA ILE A 113 -10.42 -8.98 -1.65
C ILE A 113 -10.54 -10.51 -1.74
N HIS A 114 -9.53 -11.18 -2.30
CA HIS A 114 -9.64 -12.59 -2.65
C HIS A 114 -8.89 -13.54 -1.71
N THR A 115 -8.08 -13.01 -0.78
CA THR A 115 -7.30 -13.81 0.17
C THR A 115 -7.71 -13.48 1.61
N LYS A 116 -8.61 -14.29 2.17
CA LYS A 116 -9.17 -14.09 3.51
C LYS A 116 -8.09 -13.95 4.59
N SER A 117 -7.03 -14.77 4.53
CA SER A 117 -5.91 -14.71 5.47
C SER A 117 -5.18 -13.36 5.46
N ALA A 118 -5.06 -12.70 4.28
CA ALA A 118 -4.45 -11.39 4.15
C ALA A 118 -5.31 -10.31 4.84
N SER A 119 -6.61 -10.32 4.59
CA SER A 119 -7.55 -9.38 5.20
C SER A 119 -7.64 -9.57 6.71
N GLU A 120 -7.71 -10.79 7.20
CA GLU A 120 -7.70 -11.07 8.64
C GLU A 120 -6.39 -10.65 9.29
N TYR A 121 -5.24 -10.94 8.65
CA TYR A 121 -3.93 -10.52 9.15
C TYR A 121 -3.86 -9.00 9.36
N LEU A 122 -4.22 -8.21 8.34
CA LEU A 122 -4.19 -6.75 8.46
C LEU A 122 -5.16 -6.24 9.53
N LYS A 123 -6.39 -6.76 9.54
CA LYS A 123 -7.42 -6.38 10.50
C LYS A 123 -6.99 -6.61 11.95
N TYR A 124 -6.30 -7.71 12.23
CA TYR A 124 -5.80 -8.00 13.57
C TYR A 124 -4.52 -7.27 13.90
N LYS A 125 -3.65 -7.05 12.93
CA LYS A 125 -2.36 -6.41 13.14
C LYS A 125 -2.46 -4.90 13.28
N PHE A 126 -3.30 -4.23 12.48
CA PHE A 126 -3.38 -2.78 12.45
C PHE A 126 -4.71 -2.26 12.98
N ASN A 127 -4.64 -1.37 13.96
CA ASN A 127 -5.80 -0.66 14.50
C ASN A 127 -6.09 0.63 13.73
N SER A 128 -5.06 1.35 13.32
CA SER A 128 -5.18 2.61 12.59
C SER A 128 -4.01 2.89 11.67
N LEU A 129 -4.31 3.62 10.58
CA LEU A 129 -3.35 4.18 9.65
C LEU A 129 -3.44 5.71 9.69
N TYR A 130 -2.28 6.34 9.76
CA TYR A 130 -2.09 7.79 9.61
C TYR A 130 -1.45 8.00 8.24
N ILE A 131 -2.13 8.74 7.38
CA ILE A 131 -1.70 8.97 6.00
C ILE A 131 -1.43 10.45 5.85
N ASP A 132 -0.17 10.78 5.60
CA ASP A 132 0.29 12.15 5.34
C ASP A 132 0.27 12.43 3.84
N GLU A 133 0.14 13.72 3.45
CA GLU A 133 0.10 14.19 2.06
C GLU A 133 -0.98 13.48 1.21
N PHE A 134 -2.17 13.27 1.77
CA PHE A 134 -3.24 12.52 1.09
C PHE A 134 -3.67 13.14 -0.25
N GLN A 135 -3.40 14.42 -0.48
CA GLN A 135 -3.64 15.08 -1.77
C GLN A 135 -2.82 14.45 -2.93
N ASP A 136 -1.77 13.70 -2.62
CA ASP A 136 -0.95 13.00 -3.61
C ASP A 136 -1.48 11.58 -3.94
N CYS A 137 -2.56 11.15 -3.26
CA CYS A 137 -3.19 9.86 -3.55
C CYS A 137 -3.83 9.84 -4.94
N ASP A 138 -3.53 8.80 -5.69
CA ASP A 138 -4.30 8.44 -6.89
C ASP A 138 -5.54 7.62 -6.54
N GLN A 139 -6.36 7.30 -7.55
CA GLN A 139 -7.60 6.55 -7.36
C GLN A 139 -7.36 5.15 -6.76
N SER A 140 -6.32 4.43 -7.19
CA SER A 140 -6.03 3.08 -6.68
C SER A 140 -5.63 3.09 -5.21
N MET A 141 -4.88 4.11 -4.80
CA MET A 141 -4.53 4.34 -3.39
C MET A 141 -5.78 4.64 -2.57
N ASN A 142 -6.63 5.53 -3.07
CA ASN A 142 -7.88 5.86 -2.41
C ASN A 142 -8.78 4.62 -2.25
N ASP A 143 -8.95 3.83 -3.30
CA ASP A 143 -9.77 2.62 -3.28
C ASP A 143 -9.24 1.62 -2.25
N LEU A 144 -7.92 1.43 -2.19
CA LEU A 144 -7.29 0.59 -1.17
C LEU A 144 -7.55 1.10 0.25
N PHE A 145 -7.34 2.40 0.51
CA PHE A 145 -7.56 2.96 1.84
C PHE A 145 -9.03 2.89 2.26
N MET A 146 -9.95 3.13 1.32
CA MET A 146 -11.38 3.00 1.61
C MET A 146 -11.77 1.55 1.91
N TYR A 147 -11.19 0.57 1.22
CA TYR A 147 -11.37 -0.84 1.53
C TYR A 147 -10.87 -1.18 2.94
N LEU A 148 -9.66 -0.74 3.31
CA LEU A 148 -9.12 -0.95 4.66
C LEU A 148 -10.03 -0.39 5.74
N LYS A 149 -10.64 0.76 5.50
CA LYS A 149 -11.59 1.39 6.42
C LYS A 149 -12.93 0.67 6.47
N ALA A 150 -13.56 0.45 5.32
CA ALA A 150 -14.92 -0.03 5.23
C ALA A 150 -15.04 -1.53 5.57
N GLU A 151 -14.16 -2.35 5.00
CA GLU A 151 -14.23 -3.81 5.10
C GLU A 151 -13.42 -4.37 6.26
N LEU A 152 -12.24 -3.79 6.54
CA LEU A 152 -11.40 -4.30 7.62
C LEU A 152 -11.60 -3.55 8.94
N GLY A 153 -12.29 -2.41 8.93
CA GLY A 153 -12.54 -1.61 10.13
C GLY A 153 -11.30 -0.91 10.69
N ILE A 154 -10.24 -0.75 9.88
CA ILE A 154 -9.03 -0.02 10.26
C ILE A 154 -9.35 1.48 10.24
N ARG A 155 -9.03 2.19 11.33
CA ARG A 155 -9.28 3.63 11.42
C ARG A 155 -8.27 4.40 10.57
N LEU A 156 -8.75 5.30 9.72
CA LEU A 156 -7.90 6.18 8.93
C LEU A 156 -7.87 7.58 9.54
N PHE A 157 -6.66 8.12 9.68
CA PHE A 157 -6.37 9.50 10.00
C PHE A 157 -5.63 10.09 8.81
N ILE A 158 -6.28 11.00 8.13
CA ILE A 158 -5.82 11.55 6.85
C ILE A 158 -5.40 12.99 7.08
N VAL A 159 -4.19 13.32 6.69
CA VAL A 159 -3.63 14.66 6.69
C VAL A 159 -3.26 15.03 5.26
N GLY A 160 -3.63 16.22 4.83
CA GLY A 160 -3.35 16.73 3.50
C GLY A 160 -3.90 18.13 3.31
N ASP A 161 -3.35 18.87 2.36
CA ASP A 161 -3.79 20.20 1.98
C ASP A 161 -4.63 20.12 0.71
N ASP A 162 -5.94 20.36 0.82
CA ASP A 162 -6.88 20.35 -0.30
C ASP A 162 -6.52 21.37 -1.40
N LYS A 163 -5.82 22.46 -1.04
CA LYS A 163 -5.37 23.50 -1.98
C LYS A 163 -4.16 23.06 -2.82
N GLN A 164 -3.40 22.06 -2.34
CA GLN A 164 -2.24 21.52 -3.04
C GLN A 164 -2.58 20.28 -3.88
N SER A 165 -3.83 19.82 -3.87
CA SER A 165 -4.25 18.66 -4.63
C SER A 165 -4.10 18.90 -6.13
N ILE A 166 -3.00 18.38 -6.68
CA ILE A 166 -2.73 18.43 -8.13
C ILE A 166 -3.58 17.44 -8.93
N TYR A 167 -4.29 16.56 -8.24
CA TYR A 167 -5.09 15.48 -8.83
C TYR A 167 -6.61 15.69 -8.72
N GLN A 168 -7.09 16.84 -8.25
CA GLN A 168 -8.53 17.18 -8.14
C GLN A 168 -9.33 16.98 -9.45
N TRP A 169 -8.65 17.02 -10.60
CA TRP A 169 -9.25 16.84 -11.93
C TRP A 169 -9.29 15.37 -12.41
N ARG A 170 -8.84 14.41 -11.57
CA ARG A 170 -8.80 12.97 -11.89
C ARG A 170 -9.96 12.18 -11.28
N GLY A 171 -10.86 12.84 -10.55
CA GLY A 171 -12.07 12.27 -9.97
C GLY A 171 -13.30 12.46 -10.83
#